data_df1217391cef342793cdb065adf26b1d
#
_entry.id   df1217391cef342793cdb065adf26b1d
#
_cell.length_a   1.000
_cell.length_b   1.000
_cell.length_c   1.000
_cell.angle_alpha   90.00
_cell.angle_beta   90.00
_cell.angle_gamma   90.00
#
_symmetry.space_group_name_H-M   'P 1'
#
loop_
_entity.id
_entity.type
_entity.pdbx_description
1 polymer ?
#
loop_
_entity_poly.entity_id
_entity_poly.type
_entity_poly.pdbx_seq_one_letter_code
_entity_poly.pdbx_strand_id
1 'polypeptide(L)'
;TFFLSNNSNENELTQELVLNWLTRGENEPLKRFNARIGFIRKLAKYLNAAGYKAYVVPQNFSNPGSAPRRPYLLTDKELGEFFHEVDMVTSDDPFIPLLLSTAFRLIYTCGLRPNELRNLYRENVDIISGTIKIVNTKYHRERFIAMSDDMKKLLVSYITIRDVAYPESKYLFPDKQGNMYPSSWYQDWYKKFFALIKPDCPKEELPYVRVYDLRHRFASAVLHKWLDKGENIQNKLPYLQSYMGHKNIASTAYYVHLLPENLLKASGVEWETFKKMMPEVPEWED
;
A
#
# COMPACT_ATOMS: atom_id res chain seq x y z
N THR A 1 7.48 29.16 10.89
CA THR A 1 7.04 30.47 10.38
C THR A 1 5.80 30.94 11.10
N PHE A 2 4.68 30.19 11.16
CA PHE A 2 3.44 30.60 11.84
C PHE A 2 3.64 30.97 13.32
N PHE A 3 4.31 30.09 14.09
CA PHE A 3 4.58 30.31 15.52
C PHE A 3 5.51 31.53 15.75
N LEU A 4 6.50 31.70 14.89
CA LEU A 4 7.42 32.83 14.96
C LEU A 4 6.77 34.17 14.57
N SER A 5 5.75 34.15 13.68
CA SER A 5 5.07 35.35 13.23
C SER A 5 3.98 35.81 14.19
N ASN A 6 3.42 34.92 15.01
CA ASN A 6 2.31 35.24 15.90
C ASN A 6 2.70 35.48 17.37
N ASN A 7 3.87 34.99 17.83
CA ASN A 7 4.33 35.22 19.20
C ASN A 7 5.86 35.10 19.31
N SER A 8 6.51 36.23 19.30
CA SER A 8 7.98 36.31 19.38
C SER A 8 8.56 36.06 20.77
N ASN A 9 7.75 35.99 21.85
CA ASN A 9 8.24 35.97 23.23
C ASN A 9 7.72 34.82 24.10
N GLU A 10 6.95 33.86 23.60
CA GLU A 10 6.46 32.73 24.41
C GLU A 10 7.34 31.49 24.23
N ASN A 11 7.99 31.07 25.30
CA ASN A 11 8.72 29.80 25.38
C ASN A 11 7.78 28.60 25.64
N GLU A 12 6.44 28.81 25.55
CA GLU A 12 5.43 27.79 25.83
C GLU A 12 4.51 27.60 24.61
N LEU A 13 4.12 26.37 24.38
CA LEU A 13 3.12 26.04 23.36
C LEU A 13 1.73 26.12 23.99
N THR A 14 1.15 27.35 24.02
CA THR A 14 -0.14 27.59 24.70
C THR A 14 -1.32 26.97 23.96
N GLN A 15 -2.43 26.77 24.68
CA GLN A 15 -3.67 26.26 24.10
C GLN A 15 -4.20 27.18 23.00
N GLU A 16 -4.19 28.48 23.22
CA GLU A 16 -4.67 29.46 22.26
C GLU A 16 -3.88 29.41 20.96
N LEU A 17 -2.55 29.39 21.05
CA LEU A 17 -1.66 29.30 19.90
C LEU A 17 -1.89 28.01 19.07
N VAL A 18 -2.07 26.90 19.77
CA VAL A 18 -2.35 25.60 19.14
C VAL A 18 -3.71 25.59 18.45
N LEU A 19 -4.75 26.12 19.07
CA LEU A 19 -6.11 26.15 18.50
C LEU A 19 -6.18 27.12 17.31
N ASN A 20 -5.53 28.26 17.37
CA ASN A 20 -5.41 29.19 16.23
C ASN A 20 -4.71 28.53 15.05
N TRP A 21 -3.61 27.79 15.31
CA TRP A 21 -2.92 27.05 14.24
C TRP A 21 -3.78 25.90 13.69
N LEU A 22 -4.66 25.32 14.48
CA LEU A 22 -5.58 24.25 14.09
C LEU A 22 -6.88 24.76 13.47
N THR A 23 -7.07 26.07 13.27
CA THR A 23 -8.19 26.56 12.48
C THR A 23 -8.13 25.95 11.09
N ARG A 24 -9.20 25.22 10.71
CA ARG A 24 -9.26 24.53 9.42
C ARG A 24 -9.56 25.55 8.32
N GLY A 25 -8.73 25.57 7.28
CA GLY A 25 -9.00 26.37 6.09
C GLY A 25 -10.21 25.81 5.31
N GLU A 26 -10.95 26.72 4.64
CA GLU A 26 -12.17 26.37 3.89
C GLU A 26 -11.97 25.20 2.90
N ASN A 27 -10.83 25.18 2.22
CA ASN A 27 -10.49 24.14 1.23
C ASN A 27 -9.52 23.08 1.77
N GLU A 28 -9.28 23.02 3.08
CA GLU A 28 -8.36 22.02 3.64
C GLU A 28 -9.03 20.65 3.75
N PRO A 29 -8.50 19.61 3.05
CA PRO A 29 -9.02 18.24 3.20
C PRO A 29 -8.96 17.75 4.64
N LEU A 30 -10.00 17.07 5.12
CA LEU A 30 -10.06 16.53 6.49
C LEU A 30 -8.84 15.66 6.84
N LYS A 31 -8.35 14.88 5.88
CA LYS A 31 -7.14 14.05 6.06
C LYS A 31 -5.90 14.90 6.38
N ARG A 32 -5.74 16.06 5.73
CA ARG A 32 -4.63 16.99 5.98
C ARG A 32 -4.79 17.65 7.35
N PHE A 33 -6.00 18.07 7.69
CA PHE A 33 -6.33 18.64 9.00
C PHE A 33 -6.02 17.64 10.13
N ASN A 34 -6.48 16.38 10.03
CA ASN A 34 -6.18 15.34 11.00
C ASN A 34 -4.68 15.02 11.09
N ALA A 35 -3.94 15.11 10.00
CA ALA A 35 -2.48 14.97 10.03
C ALA A 35 -1.81 16.11 10.81
N ARG A 36 -2.30 17.36 10.67
CA ARG A 36 -1.83 18.51 11.47
C ARG A 36 -2.09 18.31 12.96
N ILE A 37 -3.30 17.87 13.33
CA ILE A 37 -3.63 17.54 14.72
C ILE A 37 -2.68 16.46 15.26
N GLY A 38 -2.44 15.41 14.50
CA GLY A 38 -1.51 14.34 14.87
C GLY A 38 -0.08 14.84 15.06
N PHE A 39 0.39 15.74 14.21
CA PHE A 39 1.70 16.35 14.32
C PHE A 39 1.86 17.20 15.59
N ILE A 40 0.96 18.18 15.80
CA ILE A 40 1.06 19.09 16.95
C ILE A 40 0.92 18.34 18.30
N ARG A 41 0.07 17.29 18.34
CA ARG A 41 -0.06 16.43 19.52
C ARG A 41 1.26 15.70 19.85
N LYS A 42 1.98 15.20 18.86
CA LYS A 42 3.29 14.56 19.05
C LYS A 42 4.33 15.56 19.50
N LEU A 43 4.36 16.74 18.87
CA LEU A 43 5.26 17.83 19.24
C LEU A 43 5.04 18.26 20.69
N ALA A 44 3.78 18.51 21.09
CA ALA A 44 3.44 18.90 22.45
C ALA A 44 3.86 17.84 23.49
N LYS A 45 3.64 16.55 23.19
CA LYS A 45 4.10 15.47 24.07
C LYS A 45 5.64 15.43 24.18
N TYR A 46 6.34 15.65 23.08
CA TYR A 46 7.80 15.72 23.08
C TYR A 46 8.30 16.92 23.91
N LEU A 47 7.72 18.09 23.71
CA LEU A 47 8.09 19.30 24.48
C LEU A 47 7.86 19.10 25.98
N ASN A 48 6.72 18.54 26.40
CA ASN A 48 6.47 18.23 27.80
C ASN A 48 7.48 17.23 28.38
N ALA A 49 7.86 16.21 27.59
CA ALA A 49 8.90 15.26 28.00
C ALA A 49 10.29 15.90 28.10
N ALA A 50 10.54 16.98 27.34
CA ALA A 50 11.78 17.77 27.37
C ALA A 50 11.77 18.87 28.45
N GLY A 51 10.71 18.95 29.28
CA GLY A 51 10.62 19.93 30.39
C GLY A 51 9.99 21.28 30.01
N TYR A 52 9.49 21.42 28.79
CA TYR A 52 8.76 22.61 28.34
C TYR A 52 7.26 22.46 28.61
N LYS A 53 6.55 23.57 28.81
CA LYS A 53 5.10 23.53 28.91
C LYS A 53 4.46 23.56 27.52
N ALA A 54 3.65 22.55 27.19
CA ALA A 54 2.97 22.46 25.92
C ALA A 54 1.55 21.88 26.07
N TYR A 55 0.58 22.54 25.47
CA TYR A 55 -0.80 22.06 25.43
C TYR A 55 -0.92 20.84 24.49
N VAL A 56 -1.38 19.71 25.04
CA VAL A 56 -1.61 18.48 24.29
C VAL A 56 -3.06 18.43 23.85
N VAL A 57 -3.29 18.50 22.54
CA VAL A 57 -4.63 18.42 21.94
C VAL A 57 -5.29 17.08 22.32
N PRO A 58 -6.53 17.08 22.87
CA PRO A 58 -7.26 15.87 23.24
C PRO A 58 -7.48 14.90 22.08
N GLN A 59 -7.63 13.60 22.39
CA GLN A 59 -7.81 12.58 21.35
C GLN A 59 -9.10 12.78 20.54
N ASN A 60 -10.16 13.25 21.18
CA ASN A 60 -11.47 13.51 20.58
C ASN A 60 -11.59 14.89 19.91
N PHE A 61 -10.51 15.64 19.73
CA PHE A 61 -10.54 16.98 19.13
C PHE A 61 -10.89 16.96 17.62
N SER A 62 -10.61 15.87 16.92
CA SER A 62 -10.98 15.71 15.52
C SER A 62 -12.15 14.74 15.37
N ASN A 63 -13.05 15.03 14.45
CA ASN A 63 -13.98 14.00 13.99
C ASN A 63 -13.17 12.80 13.48
N PRO A 64 -13.54 11.57 13.84
CA PRO A 64 -13.00 10.41 13.17
C PRO A 64 -13.19 10.65 11.67
N GLY A 65 -12.13 10.60 10.90
CA GLY A 65 -12.27 10.62 9.44
C GLY A 65 -13.22 9.49 9.03
N SER A 66 -13.76 9.56 7.83
CA SER A 66 -14.53 8.44 7.26
C SER A 66 -13.81 7.13 7.54
N ALA A 67 -14.56 6.13 7.95
CA ALA A 67 -14.05 4.77 8.19
C ALA A 67 -13.06 4.35 7.09
N PRO A 68 -12.02 3.59 7.41
CA PRO A 68 -11.10 3.12 6.40
C PRO A 68 -11.88 2.33 5.35
N ARG A 69 -11.80 2.76 4.09
CA ARG A 69 -12.51 2.07 3.00
C ARG A 69 -12.00 0.64 2.85
N ARG A 70 -12.93 -0.30 2.80
CA ARG A 70 -12.63 -1.71 2.53
C ARG A 70 -11.91 -1.84 1.19
N PRO A 71 -10.83 -2.64 1.09
CA PRO A 71 -10.17 -2.90 -0.19
C PRO A 71 -11.10 -3.69 -1.10
N TYR A 72 -11.06 -3.39 -2.40
CA TYR A 72 -11.72 -4.20 -3.39
C TYR A 72 -10.84 -5.39 -3.75
N LEU A 73 -11.28 -6.60 -3.41
CA LEU A 73 -10.58 -7.82 -3.77
C LEU A 73 -11.16 -8.37 -5.08
N LEU A 74 -10.41 -8.26 -6.16
CA LEU A 74 -10.75 -8.89 -7.43
C LEU A 74 -11.02 -10.39 -7.23
N THR A 75 -12.11 -10.91 -7.74
CA THR A 75 -12.35 -12.34 -7.85
C THR A 75 -11.34 -12.98 -8.81
N ASP A 76 -11.25 -14.33 -8.84
CA ASP A 76 -10.35 -15.00 -9.79
C ASP A 76 -10.71 -14.71 -11.25
N LYS A 77 -12.02 -14.62 -11.55
CA LYS A 77 -12.52 -14.23 -12.86
C LYS A 77 -12.10 -12.80 -13.22
N GLU A 78 -12.38 -11.83 -12.36
CA GLU A 78 -12.01 -10.42 -12.58
C GLU A 78 -10.48 -10.23 -12.69
N LEU A 79 -9.71 -11.00 -11.93
CA LEU A 79 -8.25 -10.96 -12.00
C LEU A 79 -7.75 -11.48 -13.35
N GLY A 80 -8.34 -12.55 -13.87
CA GLY A 80 -8.04 -13.07 -15.21
C GLY A 80 -8.40 -12.05 -16.29
N GLU A 81 -9.59 -11.48 -16.24
CA GLU A 81 -10.04 -10.42 -17.14
C GLU A 81 -9.14 -9.18 -17.05
N PHE A 82 -8.78 -8.75 -15.85
CA PHE A 82 -7.87 -7.62 -15.63
C PHE A 82 -6.51 -7.83 -16.31
N PHE A 83 -5.89 -9.00 -16.13
CA PHE A 83 -4.60 -9.28 -16.77
C PHE A 83 -4.74 -9.47 -18.28
N HIS A 84 -5.88 -9.95 -18.77
CA HIS A 84 -6.17 -9.96 -20.19
C HIS A 84 -6.18 -8.53 -20.77
N GLU A 85 -6.92 -7.60 -20.16
CA GLU A 85 -6.95 -6.19 -20.59
C GLU A 85 -5.56 -5.51 -20.51
N VAL A 86 -4.76 -5.86 -19.49
CA VAL A 86 -3.37 -5.38 -19.37
C VAL A 86 -2.52 -5.87 -20.55
N ASP A 87 -2.68 -7.11 -20.98
CA ASP A 87 -1.91 -7.69 -22.08
C ASP A 87 -2.37 -7.20 -23.47
N MET A 88 -3.64 -6.83 -23.57
CA MET A 88 -4.23 -6.32 -24.82
C MET A 88 -4.05 -4.80 -25.00
N VAL A 89 -3.42 -4.12 -24.03
CA VAL A 89 -3.23 -2.67 -24.13
C VAL A 89 -2.35 -2.30 -25.33
N THR A 90 -2.78 -1.29 -26.05
CA THR A 90 -2.01 -0.66 -27.12
C THR A 90 -1.50 0.70 -26.70
N SER A 91 -0.31 1.09 -27.16
CA SER A 91 0.30 2.37 -26.88
C SER A 91 1.19 2.79 -28.04
N ASP A 92 1.32 4.09 -28.28
CA ASP A 92 2.29 4.65 -29.23
C ASP A 92 3.75 4.35 -28.83
N ASP A 93 3.96 4.07 -27.55
CA ASP A 93 5.23 3.61 -27.01
C ASP A 93 5.17 2.08 -26.84
N PRO A 94 5.89 1.31 -27.68
CA PRO A 94 5.84 -0.15 -27.64
C PRO A 94 6.40 -0.76 -26.36
N PHE A 95 7.10 0.04 -25.53
CA PHE A 95 7.61 -0.39 -24.23
C PHE A 95 6.53 -0.44 -23.15
N ILE A 96 5.51 0.42 -23.23
CA ILE A 96 4.44 0.54 -22.22
C ILE A 96 3.65 -0.76 -22.01
N PRO A 97 3.19 -1.49 -23.04
CA PRO A 97 2.48 -2.76 -22.84
C PRO A 97 3.26 -3.77 -22.02
N LEU A 98 4.53 -3.99 -22.36
CA LEU A 98 5.39 -4.93 -21.65
C LEU A 98 5.70 -4.44 -20.20
N LEU A 99 5.89 -3.13 -20.03
CA LEU A 99 6.09 -2.51 -18.72
C LEU A 99 4.88 -2.75 -17.81
N LEU A 100 3.67 -2.45 -18.29
CA LEU A 100 2.43 -2.60 -17.51
C LEU A 100 2.17 -4.06 -17.17
N SER A 101 2.32 -4.96 -18.14
CA SER A 101 2.17 -6.40 -17.95
C SER A 101 3.10 -6.92 -16.85
N THR A 102 4.37 -6.52 -16.89
CA THR A 102 5.38 -6.92 -15.90
C THR A 102 5.13 -6.26 -14.52
N ALA A 103 4.86 -4.97 -14.52
CA ALA A 103 4.68 -4.19 -13.28
C ALA A 103 3.49 -4.66 -12.45
N PHE A 104 2.30 -4.82 -13.06
CA PHE A 104 1.12 -5.27 -12.33
C PHE A 104 1.24 -6.71 -11.85
N ARG A 105 1.88 -7.58 -12.65
CA ARG A 105 2.16 -8.96 -12.20
C ARG A 105 3.13 -9.01 -11.03
N LEU A 106 4.16 -8.16 -10.99
CA LEU A 106 5.05 -8.05 -9.83
C LEU A 106 4.30 -7.60 -8.57
N ILE A 107 3.40 -6.60 -8.68
CA ILE A 107 2.60 -6.19 -7.52
C ILE A 107 1.76 -7.36 -7.02
N TYR A 108 1.09 -8.08 -7.93
CA TYR A 108 0.21 -9.18 -7.57
C TYR A 108 0.96 -10.42 -7.09
N THR A 109 1.96 -10.91 -7.84
CA THR A 109 2.61 -12.19 -7.53
C THR A 109 3.65 -12.11 -6.42
N CYS A 110 4.25 -10.93 -6.23
CA CYS A 110 5.27 -10.67 -5.21
C CYS A 110 4.77 -9.79 -4.06
N GLY A 111 3.52 -9.36 -4.09
CA GLY A 111 2.94 -8.55 -3.02
C GLY A 111 3.63 -7.21 -2.80
N LEU A 112 4.20 -6.58 -3.82
CA LEU A 112 4.91 -5.30 -3.72
C LEU A 112 3.95 -4.16 -3.38
N ARG A 113 4.43 -3.18 -2.59
CA ARG A 113 3.72 -1.90 -2.51
C ARG A 113 3.91 -1.13 -3.82
N PRO A 114 2.92 -0.39 -4.32
CA PRO A 114 3.07 0.41 -5.55
C PRO A 114 4.27 1.36 -5.50
N ASN A 115 4.57 1.93 -4.33
CA ASN A 115 5.75 2.76 -4.15
C ASN A 115 7.07 1.97 -4.16
N GLU A 116 7.07 0.73 -3.72
CA GLU A 116 8.26 -0.14 -3.80
C GLU A 116 8.54 -0.51 -5.25
N LEU A 117 7.51 -0.88 -6.02
CA LEU A 117 7.62 -1.11 -7.45
C LEU A 117 8.20 0.12 -8.17
N ARG A 118 7.61 1.29 -7.94
CA ARG A 118 7.99 2.54 -8.60
C ARG A 118 9.44 2.95 -8.34
N ASN A 119 9.93 2.68 -7.13
CA ASN A 119 11.29 3.01 -6.69
C ASN A 119 12.26 1.81 -6.82
N LEU A 120 11.85 0.73 -7.48
CA LEU A 120 12.70 -0.45 -7.62
C LEU A 120 13.86 -0.15 -8.57
N TYR A 121 15.08 -0.36 -8.08
CA TYR A 121 16.27 -0.22 -8.90
C TYR A 121 16.57 -1.51 -9.66
N ARG A 122 17.11 -1.37 -10.87
CA ARG A 122 17.51 -2.49 -11.72
C ARG A 122 18.54 -3.40 -11.04
N GLU A 123 19.50 -2.81 -10.35
CA GLU A 123 20.56 -3.51 -9.60
C GLU A 123 20.05 -4.37 -8.45
N ASN A 124 18.86 -4.06 -7.92
CA ASN A 124 18.23 -4.80 -6.83
C ASN A 124 17.46 -6.05 -7.29
N VAL A 125 17.54 -6.38 -8.58
CA VAL A 125 16.89 -7.55 -9.16
C VAL A 125 17.92 -8.55 -9.61
N ASP A 126 18.00 -9.67 -8.91
CA ASP A 126 18.81 -10.82 -9.27
C ASP A 126 17.95 -11.84 -10.02
N ILE A 127 18.11 -11.88 -11.34
CA ILE A 127 17.38 -12.81 -12.22
C ILE A 127 17.93 -14.24 -12.14
N ILE A 128 19.16 -14.44 -11.67
CA ILE A 128 19.76 -15.77 -11.52
C ILE A 128 19.11 -16.48 -10.34
N SER A 129 19.17 -15.86 -9.16
CA SER A 129 18.53 -16.41 -7.96
C SER A 129 17.00 -16.26 -7.96
N GLY A 130 16.44 -15.41 -8.83
CA GLY A 130 15.01 -15.10 -8.83
C GLY A 130 14.58 -14.26 -7.64
N THR A 131 15.45 -13.37 -7.13
CA THR A 131 15.17 -12.55 -5.95
C THR A 131 15.17 -11.05 -6.27
N ILE A 132 14.38 -10.32 -5.49
CA ILE A 132 14.29 -8.86 -5.51
C ILE A 132 14.65 -8.34 -4.12
N LYS A 133 15.63 -7.45 -4.04
CA LYS A 133 15.97 -6.74 -2.81
C LYS A 133 15.14 -5.45 -2.73
N ILE A 134 14.27 -5.34 -1.75
CA ILE A 134 13.49 -4.13 -1.47
C ILE A 134 14.27 -3.28 -0.47
N VAL A 135 14.68 -2.11 -0.92
CA VAL A 135 15.40 -1.09 -0.15
C VAL A 135 14.54 0.16 0.06
N ASN A 136 15.00 1.11 0.85
CA ASN A 136 14.35 2.41 1.07
C ASN A 136 12.88 2.31 1.52
N THR A 137 12.56 1.31 2.34
CA THR A 137 11.22 1.15 2.89
C THR A 137 10.91 2.26 3.92
N LYS A 138 9.63 2.50 4.18
CA LYS A 138 9.14 3.49 5.16
C LYS A 138 9.79 3.38 6.55
N TYR A 139 10.39 2.21 6.89
CA TYR A 139 11.00 1.91 8.19
C TYR A 139 12.47 1.53 8.07
N HIS A 140 13.14 1.86 6.96
CA HIS A 140 14.54 1.50 6.68
C HIS A 140 14.86 -0.01 6.84
N ARG A 141 13.86 -0.86 6.62
CA ARG A 141 14.03 -2.31 6.66
C ARG A 141 14.14 -2.84 5.24
N GLU A 142 15.25 -3.45 4.96
CA GLU A 142 15.43 -4.19 3.72
C GLU A 142 14.80 -5.58 3.84
N ARG A 143 14.34 -6.12 2.71
CA ARG A 143 13.88 -7.50 2.64
C ARG A 143 14.09 -8.07 1.24
N PHE A 144 14.22 -9.38 1.19
CA PHE A 144 14.25 -10.11 -0.08
C PHE A 144 12.89 -10.71 -0.38
N ILE A 145 12.54 -10.70 -1.65
CA ILE A 145 11.31 -11.28 -2.19
C ILE A 145 11.72 -12.30 -3.24
N ALA A 146 11.20 -13.53 -3.13
CA ALA A 146 11.39 -14.55 -4.15
C ALA A 146 10.30 -14.44 -5.21
N MET A 147 10.69 -14.62 -6.47
CA MET A 147 9.79 -14.69 -7.62
C MET A 147 9.49 -16.13 -8.00
N SER A 148 8.30 -16.38 -8.54
CA SER A 148 8.02 -17.64 -9.24
C SER A 148 8.81 -17.72 -10.56
N ASP A 149 9.00 -18.95 -11.07
CA ASP A 149 9.70 -19.15 -12.33
C ASP A 149 9.04 -18.42 -13.51
N ASP A 150 7.72 -18.37 -13.55
CA ASP A 150 6.99 -17.66 -14.61
C ASP A 150 7.16 -16.14 -14.52
N MET A 151 7.15 -15.59 -13.28
CA MET A 151 7.44 -14.17 -13.08
C MET A 151 8.89 -13.84 -13.45
N LYS A 152 9.83 -14.74 -13.15
CA LYS A 152 11.23 -14.63 -13.52
C LYS A 152 11.40 -14.60 -15.05
N LYS A 153 10.74 -15.50 -15.79
CA LYS A 153 10.77 -15.52 -17.26
C LYS A 153 10.26 -14.20 -17.85
N LEU A 154 9.10 -13.72 -17.38
CA LEU A 154 8.53 -12.45 -17.83
C LEU A 154 9.49 -11.28 -17.55
N LEU A 155 10.07 -11.26 -16.35
CA LEU A 155 10.99 -10.20 -15.95
C LEU A 155 12.29 -10.22 -16.76
N VAL A 156 12.82 -11.40 -17.11
CA VAL A 156 13.97 -11.54 -18.03
C VAL A 156 13.66 -10.91 -19.39
N SER A 157 12.51 -11.26 -19.99
CA SER A 157 12.08 -10.66 -21.28
C SER A 157 11.97 -9.14 -21.18
N TYR A 158 11.37 -8.63 -20.11
CA TYR A 158 11.27 -7.20 -19.84
C TYR A 158 12.64 -6.53 -19.72
N ILE A 159 13.52 -7.09 -18.88
CA ILE A 159 14.84 -6.53 -18.58
C ILE A 159 15.71 -6.48 -19.84
N THR A 160 15.65 -7.50 -20.70
CA THR A 160 16.41 -7.55 -21.96
C THR A 160 16.09 -6.34 -22.85
N ILE A 161 14.81 -5.99 -22.97
CA ILE A 161 14.38 -4.82 -23.76
C ILE A 161 14.69 -3.52 -23.00
N ARG A 162 14.42 -3.49 -21.71
CA ARG A 162 14.63 -2.33 -20.84
C ARG A 162 16.10 -1.89 -20.85
N ASP A 163 17.04 -2.82 -20.69
CA ASP A 163 18.47 -2.51 -20.58
C ASP A 163 19.04 -1.94 -21.89
N VAL A 164 18.43 -2.29 -23.04
CA VAL A 164 18.74 -1.69 -24.34
C VAL A 164 18.10 -0.30 -24.48
N ALA A 165 16.83 -0.16 -24.08
CA ALA A 165 16.10 1.09 -24.28
C ALA A 165 16.51 2.20 -23.29
N TYR A 166 16.91 1.82 -22.06
CA TYR A 166 17.22 2.74 -20.97
C TYR A 166 18.50 2.32 -20.21
N PRO A 167 19.67 2.25 -20.87
CA PRO A 167 20.91 1.73 -20.27
C PRO A 167 21.35 2.56 -19.04
N GLU A 168 21.15 3.87 -19.09
CA GLU A 168 21.61 4.80 -18.04
C GLU A 168 20.61 4.94 -16.87
N SER A 169 19.41 4.40 -17.00
CA SER A 169 18.44 4.51 -15.93
C SER A 169 18.72 3.52 -14.81
N LYS A 170 18.74 3.99 -13.58
CA LYS A 170 18.84 3.13 -12.40
C LYS A 170 17.52 2.42 -12.04
N TYR A 171 16.36 2.90 -12.54
CA TYR A 171 15.06 2.35 -12.21
C TYR A 171 14.76 1.11 -13.04
N LEU A 172 14.13 0.12 -12.43
CA LEU A 172 13.64 -1.05 -13.15
C LEU A 172 12.55 -0.66 -14.15
N PHE A 173 11.65 0.24 -13.75
CA PHE A 173 10.52 0.72 -14.55
C PHE A 173 10.68 2.22 -14.84
N PRO A 174 11.52 2.60 -15.82
CA PRO A 174 11.77 3.99 -16.15
C PRO A 174 10.64 4.59 -17.00
N ASP A 175 10.42 5.89 -16.84
CA ASP A 175 9.66 6.70 -17.79
C ASP A 175 10.52 7.04 -19.04
N LYS A 176 9.96 7.83 -19.97
CA LYS A 176 10.67 8.23 -21.20
C LYS A 176 11.95 9.03 -20.96
N GLN A 177 12.11 9.63 -19.80
CA GLN A 177 13.30 10.39 -19.38
C GLN A 177 14.27 9.56 -18.55
N GLY A 178 13.99 8.28 -18.33
CA GLY A 178 14.79 7.40 -17.48
C GLY A 178 14.54 7.57 -15.98
N ASN A 179 13.51 8.31 -15.57
CA ASN A 179 13.11 8.53 -14.20
C ASN A 179 11.99 7.57 -13.76
N MET A 180 11.64 7.62 -12.48
CA MET A 180 10.48 6.89 -11.98
C MET A 180 9.17 7.58 -12.36
N TYR A 181 8.15 6.82 -12.74
CA TYR A 181 6.80 7.34 -12.98
C TYR A 181 6.20 8.04 -11.75
N PRO A 182 5.32 9.03 -11.91
CA PRO A 182 4.52 9.60 -10.84
C PRO A 182 3.70 8.52 -10.10
N SER A 183 3.40 8.74 -8.83
CA SER A 183 2.62 7.76 -8.04
C SER A 183 1.20 7.54 -8.57
N SER A 184 0.62 8.54 -9.25
CA SER A 184 -0.70 8.44 -9.89
C SER A 184 -0.70 7.57 -11.14
N TRP A 185 0.42 7.47 -11.86
CA TRP A 185 0.49 6.82 -13.17
C TRP A 185 -0.01 5.35 -13.14
N TYR A 186 0.51 4.54 -12.22
CA TYR A 186 0.05 3.15 -12.06
C TYR A 186 -1.40 3.09 -11.58
N GLN A 187 -1.83 4.05 -10.77
CA GLN A 187 -3.21 4.13 -10.29
C GLN A 187 -4.19 4.44 -11.42
N ASP A 188 -3.80 5.33 -12.34
CA ASP A 188 -4.63 5.72 -13.47
C ASP A 188 -4.79 4.56 -14.47
N TRP A 189 -3.70 3.84 -14.76
CA TRP A 189 -3.76 2.63 -15.56
C TRP A 189 -4.60 1.52 -14.89
N TYR A 190 -4.43 1.32 -13.60
CA TYR A 190 -5.23 0.34 -12.85
C TYR A 190 -6.72 0.63 -12.94
N LYS A 191 -7.13 1.89 -12.75
CA LYS A 191 -8.54 2.31 -12.89
C LYS A 191 -9.05 2.12 -14.31
N LYS A 192 -8.22 2.42 -15.32
CA LYS A 192 -8.59 2.22 -16.73
C LYS A 192 -8.90 0.74 -17.00
N PHE A 193 -8.01 -0.18 -16.63
CA PHE A 193 -8.22 -1.61 -16.81
C PHE A 193 -9.41 -2.12 -15.98
N PHE A 194 -9.56 -1.63 -14.76
CA PHE A 194 -10.70 -2.00 -13.93
C PHE A 194 -12.03 -1.59 -14.56
N ALA A 195 -12.10 -0.43 -15.17
CA ALA A 195 -13.31 0.02 -15.89
C ALA A 195 -13.60 -0.85 -17.11
N LEU A 196 -12.59 -1.34 -17.82
CA LEU A 196 -12.76 -2.23 -18.98
C LEU A 196 -13.36 -3.58 -18.60
N ILE A 197 -13.05 -4.13 -17.45
CA ILE A 197 -13.64 -5.38 -16.95
C ILE A 197 -15.03 -5.20 -16.32
N LYS A 198 -15.55 -3.98 -16.29
CA LYS A 198 -16.89 -3.62 -15.79
C LYS A 198 -17.67 -2.80 -16.81
N PRO A 199 -17.83 -3.29 -18.07
CA PRO A 199 -18.40 -2.49 -19.16
C PRO A 199 -19.83 -2.06 -18.90
N ASP A 200 -20.60 -2.87 -18.17
CA ASP A 200 -22.01 -2.61 -17.88
C ASP A 200 -22.24 -1.72 -16.64
N CYS A 201 -21.17 -1.35 -15.92
CA CYS A 201 -21.27 -0.52 -14.72
C CYS A 201 -21.03 0.95 -15.10
N PRO A 202 -21.97 1.86 -14.80
CA PRO A 202 -21.75 3.30 -14.97
C PRO A 202 -20.51 3.76 -14.22
N LYS A 203 -19.78 4.73 -14.79
CA LYS A 203 -18.51 5.21 -14.18
C LYS A 203 -18.69 5.75 -12.76
N GLU A 204 -19.84 6.32 -12.48
CA GLU A 204 -20.22 6.92 -11.20
C GLU A 204 -20.49 5.85 -10.12
N GLU A 205 -20.86 4.63 -10.55
CA GLU A 205 -21.17 3.50 -9.68
C GLU A 205 -20.00 2.52 -9.53
N LEU A 206 -18.90 2.74 -10.26
CA LEU A 206 -17.71 1.91 -10.12
C LEU A 206 -17.17 1.99 -8.69
N PRO A 207 -16.88 0.85 -8.07
CA PRO A 207 -16.31 0.83 -6.73
C PRO A 207 -14.97 1.55 -6.70
N TYR A 208 -14.66 2.13 -5.55
CA TYR A 208 -13.35 2.76 -5.36
C TYR A 208 -12.26 1.69 -5.30
N VAL A 209 -11.37 1.69 -6.28
CA VAL A 209 -10.29 0.72 -6.42
C VAL A 209 -8.92 1.37 -6.40
N ARG A 210 -7.93 0.65 -5.93
CA ARG A 210 -6.54 1.10 -5.83
C ARG A 210 -5.61 0.02 -6.37
N VAL A 211 -4.55 0.44 -7.03
CA VAL A 211 -3.48 -0.48 -7.43
C VAL A 211 -2.92 -1.28 -6.22
N TYR A 212 -3.02 -0.72 -5.02
CA TYR A 212 -2.66 -1.40 -3.77
C TYR A 212 -3.53 -2.64 -3.49
N ASP A 213 -4.74 -2.72 -4.06
CA ASP A 213 -5.66 -3.84 -3.86
C ASP A 213 -5.15 -5.14 -4.51
N LEU A 214 -4.27 -5.06 -5.51
CA LEU A 214 -3.53 -6.23 -6.02
C LEU A 214 -2.64 -6.87 -4.94
N ARG A 215 -2.00 -6.06 -4.10
CA ARG A 215 -1.23 -6.57 -2.97
C ARG A 215 -2.14 -7.15 -1.87
N HIS A 216 -3.30 -6.57 -1.65
CA HIS A 216 -4.32 -7.16 -0.77
C HIS A 216 -4.76 -8.52 -1.31
N ARG A 217 -5.01 -8.62 -2.62
CA ARG A 217 -5.37 -9.88 -3.29
C ARG A 217 -4.29 -10.94 -3.18
N PHE A 218 -2.99 -10.56 -3.31
CA PHE A 218 -1.86 -11.46 -3.05
C PHE A 218 -1.92 -12.05 -1.63
N ALA A 219 -2.04 -11.19 -0.62
CA ALA A 219 -2.05 -11.65 0.76
C ALA A 219 -3.23 -12.58 1.05
N SER A 220 -4.43 -12.24 0.55
CA SER A 220 -5.61 -13.10 0.67
C SER A 220 -5.41 -14.43 -0.05
N ALA A 221 -4.80 -14.46 -1.24
CA ALA A 221 -4.52 -15.70 -1.97
C ALA A 221 -3.54 -16.61 -1.24
N VAL A 222 -2.52 -16.04 -0.58
CA VAL A 222 -1.57 -16.80 0.25
C VAL A 222 -2.29 -17.43 1.44
N LEU A 223 -3.12 -16.68 2.14
CA LEU A 223 -3.89 -17.19 3.27
C LEU A 223 -4.88 -18.28 2.85
N HIS A 224 -5.60 -18.10 1.75
CA HIS A 224 -6.46 -19.12 1.14
C HIS A 224 -5.71 -20.42 0.89
N LYS A 225 -4.57 -20.31 0.20
CA LYS A 225 -3.73 -21.49 -0.12
C LYS A 225 -3.27 -22.24 1.12
N TRP A 226 -3.00 -21.55 2.22
CA TRP A 226 -2.62 -22.19 3.48
C TRP A 226 -3.81 -22.86 4.14
N LEU A 227 -4.99 -22.23 4.13
CA LEU A 227 -6.22 -22.84 4.66
C LEU A 227 -6.62 -24.08 3.88
N ASP A 228 -6.58 -24.04 2.55
CA ASP A 228 -6.90 -25.18 1.69
C ASP A 228 -5.98 -26.39 1.95
N LYS A 229 -4.75 -26.11 2.39
CA LYS A 229 -3.78 -27.16 2.78
C LYS A 229 -3.91 -27.59 4.23
N GLY A 230 -4.86 -27.05 5.00
CA GLY A 230 -5.03 -27.33 6.42
C GLY A 230 -3.88 -26.80 7.30
N GLU A 231 -3.10 -25.81 6.81
CA GLU A 231 -1.99 -25.25 7.55
C GLU A 231 -2.48 -24.31 8.67
N ASN A 232 -1.80 -24.31 9.81
CA ASN A 232 -2.10 -23.39 10.90
C ASN A 232 -1.70 -21.96 10.53
N ILE A 233 -2.69 -21.09 10.32
CA ILE A 233 -2.51 -19.69 9.91
C ILE A 233 -1.69 -18.90 10.93
N GLN A 234 -1.88 -19.14 12.23
CA GLN A 234 -1.18 -18.38 13.28
C GLN A 234 0.33 -18.59 13.20
N ASN A 235 0.76 -19.83 12.95
CA ASN A 235 2.17 -20.17 12.78
C ASN A 235 2.76 -19.58 11.49
N LYS A 236 1.92 -19.33 10.48
CA LYS A 236 2.32 -18.82 9.16
C LYS A 236 2.30 -17.31 9.05
N LEU A 237 1.48 -16.61 9.84
CA LEU A 237 1.36 -15.14 9.79
C LEU A 237 2.68 -14.39 9.96
N PRO A 238 3.62 -14.79 10.86
CA PRO A 238 4.92 -14.13 10.97
C PRO A 238 5.76 -14.18 9.68
N TYR A 239 5.66 -15.26 8.92
CA TYR A 239 6.34 -15.39 7.62
C TYR A 239 5.74 -14.41 6.60
N LEU A 240 4.40 -14.34 6.51
CA LEU A 240 3.74 -13.38 5.64
C LEU A 240 4.01 -11.95 6.07
N GLN A 241 4.05 -11.67 7.38
CA GLN A 241 4.42 -10.37 7.94
C GLN A 241 5.81 -9.93 7.47
N SER A 242 6.79 -10.80 7.62
CA SER A 242 8.18 -10.56 7.22
C SER A 242 8.28 -10.34 5.72
N TYR A 243 7.70 -11.23 4.92
CA TYR A 243 7.68 -11.15 3.46
C TYR A 243 7.05 -9.85 2.95
N MET A 244 5.90 -9.47 3.51
CA MET A 244 5.22 -8.21 3.13
C MET A 244 5.88 -6.97 3.75
N GLY A 245 6.80 -7.11 4.68
CA GLY A 245 7.46 -5.98 5.37
C GLY A 245 6.46 -5.16 6.20
N HIS A 246 5.60 -5.82 6.98
CA HIS A 246 4.71 -5.17 7.92
C HIS A 246 5.40 -4.91 9.26
N LYS A 247 5.15 -3.74 9.86
CA LYS A 247 5.77 -3.36 11.13
C LYS A 247 5.30 -4.25 12.30
N ASN A 248 4.02 -4.61 12.28
CA ASN A 248 3.38 -5.41 13.32
C ASN A 248 2.51 -6.51 12.71
N ILE A 249 2.24 -7.54 13.52
CA ILE A 249 1.43 -8.69 13.11
C ILE A 249 -0.02 -8.30 12.81
N ALA A 250 -0.56 -7.29 13.50
CA ALA A 250 -1.92 -6.80 13.31
C ALA A 250 -2.19 -6.35 11.87
N SER A 251 -1.19 -5.72 11.21
CA SER A 251 -1.30 -5.36 9.79
C SER A 251 -1.38 -6.55 8.84
N THR A 252 -0.94 -7.73 9.28
CA THR A 252 -1.03 -8.98 8.50
C THR A 252 -2.29 -9.74 8.87
N ALA A 253 -2.64 -9.78 10.16
CA ALA A 253 -3.86 -10.38 10.68
C ALA A 253 -5.12 -9.75 10.05
N TYR A 254 -5.07 -8.46 9.71
CA TYR A 254 -6.13 -7.76 8.98
C TYR A 254 -6.61 -8.51 7.73
N TYR A 255 -5.72 -9.19 7.00
CA TYR A 255 -6.11 -9.94 5.79
C TYR A 255 -6.99 -11.15 6.08
N VAL A 256 -6.98 -11.67 7.30
CA VAL A 256 -7.86 -12.77 7.68
C VAL A 256 -9.32 -12.32 7.70
N HIS A 257 -9.60 -11.05 8.07
CA HIS A 257 -10.95 -10.48 7.98
C HIS A 257 -11.45 -10.29 6.56
N LEU A 258 -10.55 -10.29 5.59
CA LEU A 258 -10.91 -10.18 4.17
C LEU A 258 -11.23 -11.54 3.54
N LEU A 259 -11.06 -12.63 4.30
CA LEU A 259 -11.42 -13.96 3.82
C LEU A 259 -12.94 -14.16 3.88
N PRO A 260 -13.52 -14.93 2.94
CA PRO A 260 -14.92 -15.31 2.99
C PRO A 260 -15.28 -16.04 4.29
N GLU A 261 -16.49 -15.81 4.80
CA GLU A 261 -16.95 -16.38 6.09
C GLU A 261 -16.88 -17.91 6.18
N ASN A 262 -17.10 -18.61 5.06
CA ASN A 262 -17.00 -20.07 5.01
C ASN A 262 -15.59 -20.59 5.27
N LEU A 263 -14.56 -19.79 4.95
CA LEU A 263 -13.17 -20.09 5.25
C LEU A 263 -12.79 -19.72 6.68
N LEU A 264 -13.47 -18.77 7.27
CA LEU A 264 -13.29 -18.39 8.67
C LEU A 264 -13.69 -19.51 9.65
N LYS A 265 -14.48 -20.49 9.21
CA LYS A 265 -14.88 -21.67 9.98
C LYS A 265 -13.94 -22.87 9.80
N ALA A 266 -12.87 -22.73 9.03
CA ALA A 266 -11.92 -23.81 8.80
C ALA A 266 -11.15 -24.19 10.08
N SER A 267 -10.91 -25.48 10.23
CA SER A 267 -10.30 -26.09 11.42
C SER A 267 -8.83 -25.69 11.71
N GLY A 268 -8.19 -24.95 10.81
CA GLY A 268 -6.79 -24.51 10.96
C GLY A 268 -6.60 -23.17 11.67
N VAL A 269 -7.64 -22.59 12.28
CA VAL A 269 -7.57 -21.28 12.95
C VAL A 269 -8.07 -21.40 14.39
N GLU A 270 -7.19 -21.18 15.35
CA GLU A 270 -7.56 -21.06 16.76
C GLU A 270 -8.11 -19.64 17.01
N TRP A 271 -9.41 -19.48 16.84
CA TRP A 271 -10.09 -18.19 16.85
C TRP A 271 -9.93 -17.39 18.15
N GLU A 272 -9.89 -18.05 19.30
CA GLU A 272 -9.73 -17.37 20.60
C GLU A 272 -8.34 -16.73 20.74
N THR A 273 -7.30 -17.41 20.31
CA THR A 273 -5.94 -16.87 20.29
C THR A 273 -5.80 -15.79 19.20
N PHE A 274 -6.47 -16.02 18.06
CA PHE A 274 -6.45 -15.07 16.94
C PHE A 274 -7.15 -13.74 17.29
N LYS A 275 -8.30 -13.76 17.96
CA LYS A 275 -9.01 -12.57 18.44
C LYS A 275 -8.12 -11.67 19.30
N LYS A 276 -7.25 -12.24 20.14
CA LYS A 276 -6.32 -11.46 20.98
C LYS A 276 -5.22 -10.74 20.20
N MET A 277 -4.93 -11.20 18.99
CA MET A 277 -3.93 -10.61 18.09
C MET A 277 -4.53 -9.61 17.10
N MET A 278 -5.87 -9.55 17.03
CA MET A 278 -6.58 -8.69 16.11
C MET A 278 -6.51 -7.23 16.54
N PRO A 279 -6.29 -6.30 15.62
CA PRO A 279 -6.62 -4.91 15.86
C PRO A 279 -8.14 -4.78 16.01
N GLU A 280 -8.60 -3.79 16.78
CA GLU A 280 -9.99 -3.36 16.70
C GLU A 280 -10.33 -3.09 15.23
N VAL A 281 -11.27 -3.86 14.70
CA VAL A 281 -11.71 -3.70 13.31
C VAL A 281 -12.62 -2.49 13.27
N PRO A 282 -12.31 -1.47 12.47
CA PRO A 282 -13.24 -0.36 12.29
C PRO A 282 -14.56 -0.91 11.73
N GLU A 283 -15.68 -0.44 12.28
CA GLU A 283 -16.98 -0.67 11.64
C GLU A 283 -16.92 -0.10 10.21
N TRP A 284 -17.27 -0.93 9.24
CA TRP A 284 -17.35 -0.53 7.85
C TRP A 284 -18.76 0.03 7.61
N GLU A 285 -18.84 1.24 7.10
CA GLU A 285 -20.08 1.72 6.49
C GLU A 285 -20.25 0.97 5.16
N ASP A 286 -21.42 0.30 5.00
CA ASP A 286 -21.85 -0.41 3.78
C ASP A 286 -22.08 0.55 2.60
#